data_d59c8f063f16b7f1ed4a8358be6a9e50
#
_entry.id   d59c8f063f16b7f1ed4a8358be6a9e50
#
_cell.length_a   1.000
_cell.length_b   1.000
_cell.length_c   1.000
_cell.angle_alpha   90.00
_cell.angle_beta   90.00
_cell.angle_gamma   90.00
#
_symmetry.space_group_name_H-M   'P 1'
#
loop_
_entity.id
_entity.type
_entity.pdbx_description
1 polymer ?
#
loop_
_entity_poly.entity_id
_entity_poly.type
_entity_poly.pdbx_seq_one_letter_code
_entity_poly.pdbx_strand_id
1 'polypeptide(L)'
;MELNSNKMIKDQEYLKKIADICLSKSKKLGSSDANILVQSSVSENVNVRNKKLDGSERSENLGVVLTTYLGKKKSSIASSNLKESNLDELVNRCIETMKITPEDEYNSLPDKDLHFKGLKDLDLYDETHLSNEDKINYIKEAEEEAFSNDKIINTNGSGFG
;
A
#
# COMPACT_ATOMS: atom_id res chain seq x y z
N MET A 1 -7.17 27.60 10.00
CA MET A 1 -6.28 27.03 8.96
C MET A 1 -6.55 25.54 8.97
N GLU A 2 -7.55 25.11 8.22
CA GLU A 2 -7.94 23.69 8.14
C GLU A 2 -6.81 22.93 7.47
N LEU A 3 -6.19 22.04 8.22
CA LEU A 3 -5.28 21.04 7.68
C LEU A 3 -6.11 20.08 6.82
N ASN A 4 -6.11 20.31 5.51
CA ASN A 4 -6.71 19.41 4.54
C ASN A 4 -6.10 18.02 4.73
N SER A 5 -6.84 17.11 5.34
CA SER A 5 -6.44 15.72 5.57
C SER A 5 -6.05 14.98 4.29
N ASN A 6 -6.49 15.46 3.12
CA ASN A 6 -6.16 14.95 1.80
C ASN A 6 -4.70 15.16 1.36
N LYS A 7 -3.86 15.88 2.11
CA LYS A 7 -2.44 16.09 1.73
C LYS A 7 -1.46 15.04 2.22
N MET A 8 -1.90 14.01 2.94
CA MET A 8 -0.99 13.01 3.50
C MET A 8 -0.75 11.80 2.59
N ILE A 9 -1.65 11.50 1.69
CA ILE A 9 -1.37 10.55 0.60
C ILE A 9 -0.53 11.27 -0.46
N LYS A 10 0.62 10.70 -0.82
CA LYS A 10 1.47 11.26 -1.88
C LYS A 10 0.73 11.21 -3.22
N ASP A 11 0.83 12.30 -3.98
CA ASP A 11 0.19 12.35 -5.29
C ASP A 11 0.80 11.35 -6.27
N GLN A 12 0.06 11.02 -7.31
CA GLN A 12 0.46 10.03 -8.32
C GLN A 12 1.74 10.46 -9.07
N GLU A 13 1.96 11.76 -9.28
CA GLU A 13 3.16 12.26 -9.96
C GLU A 13 4.42 11.99 -9.13
N TYR A 14 4.34 12.20 -7.82
CA TYR A 14 5.44 11.86 -6.92
C TYR A 14 5.75 10.35 -6.96
N LEU A 15 4.73 9.49 -6.84
CA LEU A 15 4.91 8.03 -6.87
C LEU A 15 5.48 7.57 -8.21
N LYS A 16 4.99 8.13 -9.32
CA LYS A 16 5.50 7.86 -10.66
C LYS A 16 6.96 8.28 -10.82
N LYS A 17 7.34 9.44 -10.32
CA LYS A 17 8.74 9.90 -10.34
C LYS A 17 9.68 8.92 -9.65
N ILE A 18 9.28 8.39 -8.47
CA ILE A 18 10.05 7.37 -7.76
C ILE A 18 10.19 6.10 -8.62
N ALA A 19 9.10 5.66 -9.24
CA ALA A 19 9.10 4.49 -10.11
C ALA A 19 10.06 4.68 -11.29
N ASP A 20 9.97 5.81 -11.98
CA ASP A 20 10.80 6.12 -13.15
C ASP A 20 12.29 6.18 -12.80
N ILE A 21 12.66 6.75 -11.64
CA ILE A 21 14.04 6.77 -11.15
C ILE A 21 14.55 5.34 -10.97
N CYS A 22 13.84 4.50 -10.25
CA CYS A 22 14.27 3.13 -9.95
C CYS A 22 14.35 2.26 -11.21
N LEU A 23 13.35 2.32 -12.10
CA LEU A 23 13.33 1.56 -13.34
C LEU A 23 14.46 1.97 -14.28
N SER A 24 14.69 3.29 -14.44
CA SER A 24 15.76 3.82 -15.28
C SER A 24 17.14 3.39 -14.77
N LYS A 25 17.37 3.44 -13.45
CA LYS A 25 18.62 3.00 -12.83
C LYS A 25 18.81 1.49 -12.94
N SER A 26 17.77 0.69 -12.73
CA SER A 26 17.83 -0.77 -12.88
C SER A 26 18.28 -1.17 -14.29
N LYS A 27 17.71 -0.52 -15.30
CA LYS A 27 18.10 -0.74 -16.70
C LYS A 27 19.56 -0.37 -16.96
N LYS A 28 20.03 0.78 -16.44
CA LYS A 28 21.43 1.23 -16.59
C LYS A 28 22.41 0.26 -15.92
N LEU A 29 22.01 -0.40 -14.84
CA LEU A 29 22.84 -1.35 -14.10
C LEU A 29 22.76 -2.80 -14.62
N GLY A 30 22.05 -3.00 -15.74
CA GLY A 30 22.09 -4.25 -16.51
C GLY A 30 20.97 -5.25 -16.20
N SER A 31 19.84 -4.82 -15.59
CA SER A 31 18.66 -5.68 -15.58
C SER A 31 18.09 -5.83 -16.99
N SER A 32 17.70 -7.05 -17.38
CA SER A 32 16.94 -7.28 -18.62
C SER A 32 15.54 -6.72 -18.54
N ASP A 33 14.92 -6.90 -17.37
CA ASP A 33 13.58 -6.40 -17.07
C ASP A 33 13.50 -5.95 -15.61
N ALA A 34 12.52 -5.09 -15.32
CA ALA A 34 12.21 -4.65 -13.97
C ALA A 34 10.73 -4.32 -13.82
N ASN A 35 10.23 -4.52 -12.60
CA ASN A 35 8.90 -4.15 -12.18
C ASN A 35 9.00 -3.41 -10.84
N ILE A 36 8.13 -2.46 -10.60
CA ILE A 36 8.12 -1.67 -9.37
C ILE A 36 6.69 -1.41 -8.91
N LEU A 37 6.47 -1.54 -7.63
CA LEU A 37 5.30 -1.06 -6.92
C LEU A 37 5.72 0.09 -6.00
N VAL A 38 5.13 1.26 -6.17
CA VAL A 38 5.27 2.40 -5.25
C VAL A 38 3.90 2.70 -4.67
N GLN A 39 3.78 2.68 -3.36
CA GLN A 39 2.50 2.80 -2.67
C GLN A 39 2.56 3.84 -1.56
N SER A 40 1.50 4.66 -1.48
CA SER A 40 1.20 5.51 -0.33
C SER A 40 -0.21 5.19 0.13
N SER A 41 -0.38 4.91 1.42
CA SER A 41 -1.69 4.59 2.00
C SER A 41 -1.84 5.19 3.39
N VAL A 42 -3.09 5.47 3.73
CA VAL A 42 -3.51 5.86 5.07
C VAL A 42 -4.65 4.92 5.46
N SER A 43 -4.60 4.40 6.66
CA SER A 43 -5.69 3.63 7.25
C SER A 43 -6.05 4.20 8.61
N GLU A 44 -7.33 4.21 8.92
CA GLU A 44 -7.87 4.62 10.21
C GLU A 44 -8.80 3.53 10.73
N ASN A 45 -8.62 3.16 11.99
CA ASN A 45 -9.47 2.20 12.67
C ASN A 45 -9.97 2.79 13.97
N VAL A 46 -11.25 2.62 14.24
CA VAL A 46 -11.88 3.02 15.49
C VAL A 46 -12.67 1.82 16.03
N ASN A 47 -12.49 1.51 17.32
CA ASN A 47 -13.15 0.40 17.97
C ASN A 47 -13.92 0.88 19.20
N VAL A 48 -15.11 0.32 19.38
CA VAL A 48 -15.98 0.56 20.54
C VAL A 48 -16.28 -0.78 21.20
N ARG A 49 -16.26 -0.81 22.52
CA ARG A 49 -16.68 -1.95 23.32
C ARG A 49 -17.48 -1.48 24.52
N ASN A 50 -18.60 -2.13 24.79
CA ASN A 50 -19.54 -1.74 25.83
C ASN A 50 -19.91 -0.25 25.74
N LYS A 51 -20.21 0.22 24.52
CA LYS A 51 -20.58 1.62 24.20
C LYS A 51 -19.50 2.67 24.51
N LYS A 52 -18.27 2.25 24.76
CA LYS A 52 -17.13 3.15 25.05
C LYS A 52 -16.06 2.97 23.99
N LEU A 53 -15.38 4.06 23.67
CA LEU A 53 -14.22 4.01 22.80
C LEU A 53 -13.17 3.07 23.42
N ASP A 54 -12.81 2.01 22.71
CA ASP A 54 -11.83 1.01 23.10
C ASP A 54 -10.46 1.28 22.45
N GLY A 55 -10.47 1.74 21.20
CA GLY A 55 -9.26 2.08 20.48
C GLY A 55 -9.49 2.98 19.29
N SER A 56 -8.49 3.77 18.96
CA SER A 56 -8.42 4.54 17.71
C SER A 56 -6.99 4.49 17.20
N GLU A 57 -6.81 4.07 15.97
CA GLU A 57 -5.51 3.93 15.32
C GLU A 57 -5.54 4.62 13.96
N ARG A 58 -4.44 5.31 13.65
CA ARG A 58 -4.16 5.85 12.32
C ARG A 58 -2.78 5.39 11.88
N SER A 59 -2.69 4.75 10.73
CA SER A 59 -1.43 4.28 10.15
C SER A 59 -1.21 4.92 8.78
N GLU A 60 0.00 5.41 8.55
CA GLU A 60 0.43 5.97 7.28
C GLU A 60 1.59 5.17 6.74
N ASN A 61 1.45 4.66 5.53
CA ASN A 61 2.47 3.84 4.89
C ASN A 61 2.90 4.46 3.57
N LEU A 62 4.20 4.52 3.37
CA LEU A 62 4.85 4.89 2.11
C LEU A 62 5.94 3.86 1.85
N GLY A 63 5.91 3.24 0.67
CA GLY A 63 6.86 2.18 0.37
C GLY A 63 7.07 1.93 -1.11
N VAL A 64 8.16 1.26 -1.40
CA VAL A 64 8.53 0.78 -2.73
C VAL A 64 8.93 -0.68 -2.66
N VAL A 65 8.52 -1.46 -3.64
CA VAL A 65 9.01 -2.81 -3.89
C VAL A 65 9.55 -2.85 -5.31
N LEU A 66 10.88 -3.00 -5.44
CA LEU A 66 11.55 -3.13 -6.71
C LEU A 66 11.86 -4.61 -6.97
N THR A 67 11.48 -5.10 -8.14
CA THR A 67 11.84 -6.42 -8.62
C THR A 67 12.64 -6.29 -9.91
N THR A 68 13.81 -6.91 -9.98
CA THR A 68 14.71 -6.90 -11.16
C THR A 68 14.93 -8.31 -11.67
N TYR A 69 15.15 -8.40 -12.98
CA TYR A 69 15.36 -9.67 -13.69
C TYR A 69 16.64 -9.60 -14.54
N LEU A 70 17.34 -10.73 -14.66
CA LEU A 70 18.44 -10.94 -15.61
C LEU A 70 18.30 -12.36 -16.16
N GLY A 71 17.72 -12.48 -17.36
CA GLY A 71 17.29 -13.77 -17.87
C GLY A 71 16.27 -14.41 -16.93
N LYS A 72 16.63 -15.54 -16.34
CA LYS A 72 15.78 -16.28 -15.38
C LYS A 72 16.12 -16.02 -13.90
N LYS A 73 17.06 -15.13 -13.64
CA LYS A 73 17.38 -14.68 -12.28
C LYS A 73 16.45 -13.55 -11.86
N LYS A 74 16.10 -13.51 -10.58
CA LYS A 74 15.17 -12.52 -10.02
C LYS A 74 15.60 -12.10 -8.63
N SER A 75 15.45 -10.82 -8.32
CA SER A 75 15.55 -10.30 -6.96
C SER A 75 14.43 -9.29 -6.71
N SER A 76 13.93 -9.25 -5.47
CA SER A 76 12.91 -8.28 -5.04
C SER A 76 13.32 -7.70 -3.70
N ILE A 77 13.35 -6.36 -3.60
CA ILE A 77 13.70 -5.64 -2.37
C ILE A 77 12.66 -4.56 -2.11
N ALA A 78 12.26 -4.43 -0.85
CA ALA A 78 11.34 -3.40 -0.38
C ALA A 78 12.06 -2.35 0.47
N SER A 79 11.55 -1.11 0.44
CA SER A 79 11.97 -0.03 1.33
C SER A 79 10.82 0.91 1.63
N SER A 80 10.76 1.43 2.85
CA SER A 80 9.88 2.54 3.24
C SER A 80 10.58 3.90 3.16
N ASN A 81 11.88 3.95 2.91
CA ASN A 81 12.64 5.18 2.80
C ASN A 81 12.87 5.54 1.33
N LEU A 82 12.12 6.54 0.86
CA LEU A 82 12.11 6.98 -0.53
C LEU A 82 13.03 8.20 -0.79
N LYS A 83 13.97 8.50 0.10
CA LYS A 83 15.02 9.49 -0.19
C LYS A 83 15.88 9.01 -1.36
N GLU A 84 16.31 9.92 -2.21
CA GLU A 84 17.03 9.59 -3.45
C GLU A 84 18.28 8.74 -3.19
N SER A 85 19.07 9.08 -2.15
CA SER A 85 20.24 8.27 -1.76
C SER A 85 19.91 6.82 -1.41
N ASN A 86 18.76 6.59 -0.77
CA ASN A 86 18.32 5.26 -0.39
C ASN A 86 17.70 4.49 -1.57
N LEU A 87 17.11 5.20 -2.53
CA LEU A 87 16.66 4.58 -3.78
C LEU A 87 17.84 4.07 -4.59
N ASP A 88 18.96 4.79 -4.58
CA ASP A 88 20.20 4.35 -5.22
C ASP A 88 20.75 3.07 -4.59
N GLU A 89 20.80 3.03 -3.27
CA GLU A 89 21.20 1.85 -2.53
C GLU A 89 20.25 0.68 -2.76
N LEU A 90 18.93 0.92 -2.75
CA LEU A 90 17.90 -0.07 -3.02
C LEU A 90 18.12 -0.75 -4.37
N VAL A 91 18.31 0.07 -5.44
CA VAL A 91 18.52 -0.43 -6.80
C VAL A 91 19.81 -1.24 -6.87
N ASN A 92 20.93 -0.71 -6.34
CA ASN A 92 22.22 -1.40 -6.34
C ASN A 92 22.11 -2.77 -5.65
N ARG A 93 21.56 -2.82 -4.45
CA ARG A 93 21.38 -4.08 -3.70
C ARG A 93 20.48 -5.05 -4.43
N CYS A 94 19.40 -4.57 -5.08
CA CYS A 94 18.50 -5.42 -5.85
C CYS A 94 19.24 -6.06 -7.04
N ILE A 95 20.05 -5.28 -7.77
CA ILE A 95 20.86 -5.75 -8.90
C ILE A 95 21.94 -6.73 -8.46
N GLU A 96 22.66 -6.45 -7.39
CA GLU A 96 23.71 -7.36 -6.87
C GLU A 96 23.13 -8.68 -6.41
N THR A 97 22.01 -8.64 -5.67
CA THR A 97 21.31 -9.85 -5.24
C THR A 97 20.84 -10.65 -6.45
N MET A 98 20.25 -10.00 -7.46
CA MET A 98 19.80 -10.65 -8.69
C MET A 98 20.92 -11.42 -9.39
N LYS A 99 22.13 -10.84 -9.48
CA LYS A 99 23.26 -11.45 -10.16
C LYS A 99 23.69 -12.81 -9.54
N ILE A 100 23.57 -12.93 -8.22
CA ILE A 100 23.96 -14.13 -7.48
C ILE A 100 22.82 -15.11 -7.22
N THR A 101 21.57 -14.72 -7.47
CA THR A 101 20.40 -15.59 -7.30
C THR A 101 20.44 -16.72 -8.34
N PRO A 102 20.10 -17.97 -7.97
CA PRO A 102 19.93 -19.07 -8.92
C PRO A 102 18.87 -18.76 -9.96
N GLU A 103 19.00 -19.38 -11.13
CA GLU A 103 17.98 -19.32 -12.17
C GLU A 103 16.77 -20.17 -11.80
N ASP A 104 15.58 -19.68 -12.15
CA ASP A 104 14.31 -20.39 -12.06
C ASP A 104 13.57 -20.17 -13.37
N GLU A 105 13.23 -21.23 -14.08
CA GLU A 105 12.62 -21.18 -15.41
C GLU A 105 11.29 -20.39 -15.46
N TYR A 106 10.60 -20.26 -14.31
CA TYR A 106 9.35 -19.55 -14.20
C TYR A 106 9.53 -18.04 -13.89
N ASN A 107 10.74 -17.58 -13.63
CA ASN A 107 11.00 -16.15 -13.41
C ASN A 107 10.94 -15.37 -14.72
N SER A 108 9.85 -14.64 -14.92
CA SER A 108 9.69 -13.68 -16.03
C SER A 108 8.57 -12.69 -15.72
N LEU A 109 8.58 -11.56 -16.42
CA LEU A 109 7.37 -10.72 -16.54
C LEU A 109 6.40 -11.40 -17.53
N PRO A 110 5.09 -11.09 -17.42
CA PRO A 110 4.13 -11.48 -18.44
C PRO A 110 4.53 -10.95 -19.82
N ASP A 111 4.15 -11.68 -20.87
CA ASP A 111 4.34 -11.21 -22.23
C ASP A 111 3.64 -9.87 -22.46
N LYS A 112 4.26 -8.97 -23.24
CA LYS A 112 3.75 -7.62 -23.46
C LYS A 112 2.33 -7.58 -24.02
N ASP A 113 1.93 -8.62 -24.75
CA ASP A 113 0.59 -8.74 -25.32
C ASP A 113 -0.48 -9.03 -24.28
N LEU A 114 -0.07 -9.57 -23.13
CA LEU A 114 -0.95 -9.84 -21.99
C LEU A 114 -1.11 -8.61 -21.07
N HIS A 115 -0.32 -7.56 -21.31
CA HIS A 115 -0.47 -6.33 -20.51
C HIS A 115 -1.77 -5.61 -20.89
N PHE A 116 -2.50 -5.16 -19.90
CA PHE A 116 -3.65 -4.30 -20.11
C PHE A 116 -3.21 -2.99 -20.77
N LYS A 117 -3.81 -2.70 -21.94
CA LYS A 117 -3.54 -1.50 -22.73
C LYS A 117 -4.76 -0.58 -22.65
N GLY A 118 -4.72 0.38 -21.76
CA GLY A 118 -5.79 1.35 -21.64
C GLY A 118 -5.97 1.86 -20.22
N LEU A 119 -6.91 2.78 -20.08
CA LEU A 119 -7.42 3.24 -18.80
C LEU A 119 -8.89 2.78 -18.74
N LYS A 120 -9.24 2.08 -17.69
CA LYS A 120 -10.62 1.75 -17.37
C LYS A 120 -10.90 2.33 -16.01
N ASP A 121 -11.86 3.21 -15.93
CA ASP A 121 -12.41 3.64 -14.66
C ASP A 121 -13.15 2.45 -14.04
N LEU A 122 -12.69 2.03 -12.88
CA LEU A 122 -13.25 0.92 -12.12
C LEU A 122 -14.03 1.41 -10.90
N ASP A 123 -14.19 2.75 -10.78
CA ASP A 123 -14.89 3.38 -9.65
C ASP A 123 -14.40 2.86 -8.28
N LEU A 124 -13.07 2.83 -8.12
CA LEU A 124 -12.41 2.31 -6.92
C LEU A 124 -12.14 3.39 -5.86
N TYR A 125 -12.50 4.63 -6.14
CA TYR A 125 -12.26 5.76 -5.26
C TYR A 125 -13.57 6.37 -4.80
N ASP A 126 -13.74 6.44 -3.48
CA ASP A 126 -14.86 7.11 -2.83
C ASP A 126 -14.33 8.32 -2.04
N GLU A 127 -14.92 9.49 -2.30
CA GLU A 127 -14.56 10.76 -1.64
C GLU A 127 -15.25 10.96 -0.29
N THR A 128 -16.06 10.00 0.16
CA THR A 128 -16.79 10.12 1.43
C THR A 128 -15.81 10.18 2.60
N HIS A 129 -15.90 11.26 3.36
CA HIS A 129 -15.14 11.45 4.59
C HIS A 129 -16.08 11.44 5.78
N LEU A 130 -15.86 10.51 6.69
CA LEU A 130 -16.55 10.48 7.97
C LEU A 130 -15.65 11.07 9.05
N SER A 131 -16.23 11.92 9.91
CA SER A 131 -15.55 12.36 11.12
C SER A 131 -15.33 11.18 12.08
N ASN A 132 -14.37 11.30 13.00
CA ASN A 132 -14.18 10.28 14.03
C ASN A 132 -15.43 10.12 14.91
N GLU A 133 -16.18 11.18 15.12
CA GLU A 133 -17.44 11.15 15.86
C GLU A 133 -18.49 10.34 15.11
N ASP A 134 -18.64 10.54 13.80
CA ASP A 134 -19.57 9.76 12.97
C ASP A 134 -19.20 8.27 12.97
N LYS A 135 -17.92 7.95 12.80
CA LYS A 135 -17.42 6.56 12.86
C LYS A 135 -17.78 5.91 14.20
N ILE A 136 -17.53 6.63 15.32
CA ILE A 136 -17.85 6.12 16.67
C ILE A 136 -19.35 5.92 16.82
N ASN A 137 -20.18 6.82 16.32
CA ASN A 137 -21.63 6.71 16.41
C ASN A 137 -22.15 5.50 15.64
N TYR A 138 -21.70 5.28 14.39
CA TYR A 138 -22.08 4.11 13.61
C TYR A 138 -21.77 2.78 14.33
N ILE A 139 -20.56 2.67 14.90
CA ILE A 139 -20.18 1.41 15.56
C ILE A 139 -20.85 1.24 16.93
N LYS A 140 -21.23 2.32 17.61
CA LYS A 140 -22.07 2.27 18.82
C LYS A 140 -23.48 1.76 18.50
N GLU A 141 -24.09 2.28 17.43
CA GLU A 141 -25.40 1.82 16.97
C GLU A 141 -25.37 0.32 16.63
N ALA A 142 -24.32 -0.14 15.95
CA ALA A 142 -24.15 -1.56 15.63
C ALA A 142 -24.01 -2.43 16.89
N GLU A 143 -23.30 -1.97 17.91
CA GLU A 143 -23.20 -2.68 19.18
C GLU A 143 -24.50 -2.65 19.98
N GLU A 144 -25.23 -1.52 19.94
CA GLU A 144 -26.54 -1.38 20.57
C GLU A 144 -27.58 -2.31 19.95
N GLU A 145 -27.57 -2.45 18.62
CA GLU A 145 -28.46 -3.39 17.94
C GLU A 145 -28.17 -4.84 18.36
N ALA A 146 -26.89 -5.20 18.52
CA ALA A 146 -26.54 -6.52 19.04
C ALA A 146 -27.10 -6.74 20.47
N PHE A 147 -26.98 -5.73 21.35
CA PHE A 147 -27.53 -5.82 22.72
C PHE A 147 -29.05 -5.71 22.80
N SER A 148 -29.74 -5.37 21.71
CA SER A 148 -31.22 -5.41 21.68
C SER A 148 -31.78 -6.83 21.84
N ASN A 149 -30.94 -7.84 21.58
CA ASN A 149 -31.32 -9.24 21.81
C ASN A 149 -30.94 -9.66 23.24
N ASP A 150 -31.92 -9.99 24.06
CA ASP A 150 -31.77 -10.39 25.49
C ASP A 150 -30.81 -11.57 25.71
N LYS A 151 -30.53 -12.37 24.67
CA LYS A 151 -29.60 -13.50 24.75
C LYS A 151 -28.14 -13.06 24.60
N ILE A 152 -27.87 -11.84 24.14
CA ILE A 152 -26.53 -11.29 23.97
C ILE A 152 -26.17 -10.49 25.21
N ILE A 153 -25.32 -11.07 26.06
CA ILE A 153 -24.89 -10.47 27.33
C ILE A 153 -23.53 -9.76 27.22
N ASN A 154 -22.80 -9.98 26.13
CA ASN A 154 -21.49 -9.38 25.87
C ASN A 154 -21.17 -9.40 24.38
N THR A 155 -20.35 -8.45 23.93
CA THR A 155 -19.76 -8.38 22.59
C THR A 155 -18.24 -8.31 22.67
N ASN A 156 -17.56 -8.66 21.60
CA ASN A 156 -16.13 -8.36 21.46
C ASN A 156 -15.89 -6.90 21.03
N GLY A 157 -16.95 -6.12 20.89
CA GLY A 157 -16.95 -4.76 20.38
C GLY A 157 -17.33 -4.69 18.91
N SER A 158 -17.39 -3.47 18.39
CA SER A 158 -17.57 -3.17 16.97
C SER A 158 -16.48 -2.22 16.50
N GLY A 159 -16.11 -2.30 15.22
CA GLY A 159 -15.05 -1.51 14.64
C GLY A 159 -15.44 -0.92 13.29
N PHE A 160 -14.85 0.24 12.97
CA PHE A 160 -14.93 0.92 11.69
C PHE A 160 -13.50 1.14 11.17
N GLY A 161 -13.24 0.73 9.91
CA GLY A 161 -11.95 0.88 9.25
C GLY A 161 -12.07 1.15 7.77
#